data_0f5643d5eb5fe02a3ed6d0a2fd002d18
#
_entry.id   0f5643d5eb5fe02a3ed6d0a2fd002d18
#
_cell.length_a   1.000
_cell.length_b   1.000
_cell.length_c   1.000
_cell.angle_alpha   90.00
_cell.angle_beta   90.00
_cell.angle_gamma   90.00
#
_symmetry.space_group_name_H-M   'P 1'
#
loop_
_entity.id
_entity.type
_entity.pdbx_description
1 polymer ?
#
loop_
_entity_poly.entity_id
_entity_poly.type
_entity_poly.pdbx_seq_one_letter_code
_entity_poly.pdbx_strand_id
1 'polypeptide(L)'
;MSGVLTVDRPTRPAAPLHYTVGLARDEADVRAAQRLRHEVFAGEMGALLPSPEPGLDIDPFDAHCDHLLVREETTGQVVGTYRLLPPERAAVAGRLYAENEFDLSALGPVRSTMVEVGRSCVHPDHRDGAVIGLIWAGLARYMTERGHTWLAGCCSLPLADGGALAAATWERVRERHLAPEEYRVRPLLPWAPRGAAPAGARPPLPALLRGYLRLGAWVCGEPAHDADFGVADLYVLLRMDRVDPRYLRHFLSLIPAR
;
A
#
# COMPACT_ATOMS: atom_id res chain seq x y z
N MET A 1 -22.05 -45.71 -32.25
CA MET A 1 -22.56 -45.00 -31.08
C MET A 1 -21.62 -45.30 -29.92
N SER A 2 -20.66 -44.43 -29.67
CA SER A 2 -19.73 -44.55 -28.52
C SER A 2 -20.01 -43.34 -27.59
N GLY A 3 -20.64 -43.63 -26.46
CA GLY A 3 -20.90 -42.66 -25.41
C GLY A 3 -19.63 -42.46 -24.60
N VAL A 4 -19.12 -41.21 -24.59
CA VAL A 4 -18.05 -40.79 -23.70
C VAL A 4 -18.69 -40.43 -22.35
N LEU A 5 -18.42 -41.26 -21.34
CA LEU A 5 -18.76 -40.93 -19.95
C LEU A 5 -17.76 -39.91 -19.41
N THR A 6 -18.17 -38.66 -19.33
CA THR A 6 -17.48 -37.63 -18.57
C THR A 6 -17.70 -37.90 -17.08
N VAL A 7 -16.66 -38.33 -16.38
CA VAL A 7 -16.66 -38.45 -14.92
C VAL A 7 -16.43 -37.04 -14.36
N ASP A 8 -17.51 -36.44 -13.90
CA ASP A 8 -17.47 -35.20 -13.10
C ASP A 8 -16.73 -35.52 -11.79
N ARG A 9 -15.51 -35.00 -11.63
CA ARG A 9 -14.83 -35.05 -10.33
C ARG A 9 -15.56 -34.05 -9.42
N PRO A 10 -16.07 -34.50 -8.26
CA PRO A 10 -16.63 -33.56 -7.30
C PRO A 10 -15.50 -32.63 -6.85
N THR A 11 -15.57 -31.34 -7.21
CA THR A 11 -14.75 -30.28 -6.63
C THR A 11 -15.15 -30.21 -5.17
N ARG A 12 -14.32 -30.77 -4.30
CA ARG A 12 -14.42 -30.57 -2.85
C ARG A 12 -14.36 -29.05 -2.61
N PRO A 13 -15.34 -28.44 -1.93
CA PRO A 13 -15.24 -27.03 -1.60
C PRO A 13 -13.92 -26.82 -0.83
N ALA A 14 -13.08 -25.91 -1.32
CA ALA A 14 -11.86 -25.54 -0.61
C ALA A 14 -12.24 -25.13 0.81
N ALA A 15 -11.52 -25.63 1.82
CA ALA A 15 -11.70 -25.18 3.18
C ALA A 15 -11.51 -23.65 3.23
N PRO A 16 -12.30 -22.92 4.03
CA PRO A 16 -12.13 -21.47 4.15
C PRO A 16 -10.68 -21.18 4.54
N LEU A 17 -10.03 -20.32 3.78
CA LEU A 17 -8.67 -19.87 4.09
C LEU A 17 -8.72 -19.03 5.38
N HIS A 18 -7.88 -19.41 6.34
CA HIS A 18 -7.72 -18.68 7.58
C HIS A 18 -6.43 -17.89 7.53
N TYR A 19 -6.48 -16.65 8.01
CA TYR A 19 -5.34 -15.75 7.98
C TYR A 19 -5.10 -15.16 9.35
N THR A 20 -3.84 -14.94 9.69
CA THR A 20 -3.42 -14.14 10.84
C THR A 20 -2.69 -12.87 10.39
N VAL A 21 -2.81 -11.80 11.20
CA VAL A 21 -2.11 -10.55 10.96
C VAL A 21 -1.29 -10.15 12.20
N GLY A 22 -0.04 -9.71 11.97
CA GLY A 22 0.86 -9.26 13.04
C GLY A 22 2.09 -8.57 12.47
N LEU A 23 2.92 -8.06 13.37
CA LEU A 23 4.22 -7.51 12.99
C LEU A 23 5.26 -8.64 12.85
N ALA A 24 6.24 -8.43 11.98
CA ALA A 24 7.44 -9.27 11.91
C ALA A 24 8.13 -9.32 13.28
N ARG A 25 8.56 -10.50 13.69
CA ARG A 25 9.16 -10.77 15.01
C ARG A 25 10.67 -10.93 14.95
N ASP A 26 11.16 -11.33 13.79
CA ASP A 26 12.55 -11.65 13.55
C ASP A 26 12.95 -11.40 12.08
N GLU A 27 14.21 -11.62 11.77
CA GLU A 27 14.75 -11.46 10.42
C GLU A 27 14.10 -12.41 9.40
N ALA A 28 13.73 -13.62 9.80
CA ALA A 28 13.07 -14.58 8.90
C ALA A 28 11.70 -14.05 8.44
N ASP A 29 10.98 -13.41 9.33
CA ASP A 29 9.72 -12.73 9.05
C ASP A 29 9.91 -11.56 8.07
N VAL A 30 10.95 -10.73 8.27
CA VAL A 30 11.29 -9.63 7.35
C VAL A 30 11.67 -10.17 5.98
N ARG A 31 12.50 -11.22 5.92
CA ARG A 31 12.88 -11.85 4.64
C ARG A 31 11.67 -12.47 3.92
N ALA A 32 10.67 -12.96 4.65
CA ALA A 32 9.43 -13.44 4.04
C ALA A 32 8.63 -12.30 3.39
N ALA A 33 8.58 -11.12 4.02
CA ALA A 33 8.00 -9.93 3.40
C ALA A 33 8.77 -9.49 2.16
N GLN A 34 10.11 -9.49 2.21
CA GLN A 34 10.97 -9.12 1.10
C GLN A 34 10.81 -10.05 -0.10
N ARG A 35 10.62 -11.37 0.13
CA ARG A 35 10.30 -12.33 -0.94
C ARG A 35 8.97 -12.02 -1.61
N LEU A 36 7.91 -11.84 -0.82
CA LEU A 36 6.59 -11.48 -1.35
C LEU A 36 6.64 -10.18 -2.16
N ARG A 37 7.37 -9.17 -1.67
CA ARG A 37 7.55 -7.90 -2.36
C ARG A 37 8.26 -8.08 -3.70
N HIS A 38 9.35 -8.86 -3.73
CA HIS A 38 10.06 -9.17 -4.97
C HIS A 38 9.17 -9.90 -5.97
N GLU A 39 8.44 -10.92 -5.53
CA GLU A 39 7.51 -11.68 -6.37
C GLU A 39 6.46 -10.76 -7.02
N VAL A 40 5.87 -9.86 -6.24
CA VAL A 40 4.84 -8.95 -6.74
C VAL A 40 5.45 -7.79 -7.54
N PHE A 41 6.44 -7.09 -7.00
CA PHE A 41 6.93 -5.87 -7.66
C PHE A 41 7.82 -6.16 -8.86
N ALA A 42 8.80 -7.07 -8.72
CA ALA A 42 9.67 -7.43 -9.85
C ALA A 42 9.00 -8.47 -10.76
N GLY A 43 8.43 -9.53 -10.18
CA GLY A 43 7.87 -10.65 -10.96
C GLY A 43 6.60 -10.28 -11.72
N GLU A 44 5.64 -9.62 -11.06
CA GLU A 44 4.35 -9.30 -11.67
C GLU A 44 4.33 -7.90 -12.30
N MET A 45 4.86 -6.87 -11.60
CA MET A 45 4.79 -5.49 -12.05
C MET A 45 5.98 -5.06 -12.91
N GLY A 46 7.06 -5.86 -12.95
CA GLY A 46 8.26 -5.57 -13.74
C GLY A 46 9.13 -4.43 -13.17
N ALA A 47 9.00 -4.11 -11.88
CA ALA A 47 9.80 -3.08 -11.24
C ALA A 47 11.30 -3.45 -11.22
N LEU A 48 12.15 -2.45 -11.41
CA LEU A 48 13.60 -2.60 -11.28
C LEU A 48 13.99 -2.42 -9.80
N LEU A 49 14.22 -3.54 -9.11
CA LEU A 49 14.58 -3.54 -7.70
C LEU A 49 16.11 -3.67 -7.53
N PRO A 50 16.82 -2.62 -7.11
CA PRO A 50 18.25 -2.69 -6.82
C PRO A 50 18.49 -3.41 -5.48
N SER A 51 18.27 -4.73 -5.46
CA SER A 51 18.43 -5.55 -4.25
C SER A 51 19.81 -6.23 -4.24
N PRO A 52 20.51 -6.27 -3.08
CA PRO A 52 21.77 -6.98 -2.96
C PRO A 52 21.67 -8.51 -3.05
N GLU A 53 20.46 -9.05 -2.84
CA GLU A 53 20.20 -10.50 -2.92
C GLU A 53 19.11 -10.79 -3.96
N PRO A 54 19.36 -11.70 -4.92
CA PRO A 54 18.35 -12.13 -5.88
C PRO A 54 17.12 -12.74 -5.18
N GLY A 55 15.93 -12.42 -5.70
CA GLY A 55 14.66 -12.93 -5.16
C GLY A 55 14.15 -12.23 -3.91
N LEU A 56 14.81 -11.18 -3.46
CA LEU A 56 14.36 -10.34 -2.35
C LEU A 56 14.27 -8.87 -2.79
N ASP A 57 13.29 -8.14 -2.30
CA ASP A 57 13.27 -6.67 -2.32
C ASP A 57 13.84 -6.16 -1.00
N ILE A 58 15.15 -5.99 -0.93
CA ILE A 58 15.85 -5.45 0.24
C ILE A 58 16.07 -3.96 0.02
N ASP A 59 15.54 -3.16 0.94
CA ASP A 59 15.59 -1.71 0.92
C ASP A 59 16.29 -1.21 2.20
N PRO A 60 17.19 -0.21 2.14
CA PRO A 60 17.88 0.31 3.34
C PRO A 60 16.94 0.78 4.45
N PHE A 61 15.73 1.20 4.12
CA PHE A 61 14.71 1.58 5.12
C PHE A 61 14.14 0.39 5.90
N ASP A 62 14.29 -0.85 5.41
CA ASP A 62 13.72 -2.03 6.08
C ASP A 62 14.22 -2.15 7.52
N ALA A 63 15.48 -1.79 7.81
CA ALA A 63 16.06 -1.80 9.15
C ALA A 63 15.40 -0.79 10.12
N HIS A 64 14.74 0.23 9.58
CA HIS A 64 14.06 1.27 10.36
C HIS A 64 12.54 1.06 10.44
N CYS A 65 12.01 0.03 9.80
CA CYS A 65 10.57 -0.16 9.67
C CYS A 65 10.07 -1.33 10.52
N ASP A 66 8.83 -1.23 10.96
CA ASP A 66 8.03 -2.38 11.34
C ASP A 66 7.39 -2.96 10.07
N HIS A 67 7.31 -4.28 9.97
CA HIS A 67 6.72 -4.96 8.84
C HIS A 67 5.42 -5.64 9.28
N LEU A 68 4.29 -5.16 8.79
CA LEU A 68 3.00 -5.80 8.98
C LEU A 68 2.89 -6.97 8.00
N LEU A 69 2.53 -8.14 8.51
CA LEU A 69 2.43 -9.39 7.76
C LEU A 69 1.05 -9.99 7.91
N VAL A 70 0.50 -10.47 6.81
CA VAL A 70 -0.65 -11.39 6.81
C VAL A 70 -0.15 -12.76 6.38
N ARG A 71 -0.42 -13.79 7.20
CA ARG A 71 -0.04 -15.18 6.93
C ARG A 71 -1.26 -16.03 6.68
N GLU A 72 -1.17 -16.90 5.71
CA GLU A 72 -2.10 -18.00 5.54
C GLU A 72 -1.75 -19.08 6.58
N GLU A 73 -2.74 -19.53 7.39
CA GLU A 73 -2.48 -20.36 8.57
C GLU A 73 -2.06 -21.78 8.23
N THR A 74 -2.56 -22.34 7.11
CA THR A 74 -2.30 -23.72 6.75
C THR A 74 -0.86 -23.93 6.29
N THR A 75 -0.32 -22.99 5.53
CA THR A 75 1.03 -23.07 4.94
C THR A 75 2.07 -22.27 5.74
N GLY A 76 1.62 -21.29 6.55
CA GLY A 76 2.48 -20.30 7.20
C GLY A 76 3.05 -19.26 6.23
N GLN A 77 2.65 -19.28 4.96
CA GLN A 77 3.15 -18.34 3.94
C GLN A 77 2.71 -16.92 4.24
N VAL A 78 3.61 -15.96 4.07
CA VAL A 78 3.27 -14.53 4.06
C VAL A 78 2.61 -14.20 2.72
N VAL A 79 1.34 -13.80 2.78
CA VAL A 79 0.50 -13.53 1.60
C VAL A 79 0.11 -12.05 1.48
N GLY A 80 0.44 -11.25 2.50
CA GLY A 80 0.26 -9.81 2.48
C GLY A 80 1.29 -9.13 3.36
N THR A 81 1.74 -7.95 2.96
CA THR A 81 2.68 -7.14 3.74
C THR A 81 2.44 -5.64 3.57
N TYR A 82 2.81 -4.87 4.58
CA TYR A 82 2.89 -3.43 4.55
C TYR A 82 4.04 -2.98 5.45
N ARG A 83 4.92 -2.12 4.94
CA ARG A 83 6.05 -1.54 5.68
C ARG A 83 5.60 -0.28 6.38
N LEU A 84 5.96 -0.12 7.66
CA LEU A 84 5.56 0.98 8.53
C LEU A 84 6.82 1.63 9.09
N LEU A 85 7.05 2.91 8.77
CA LEU A 85 8.15 3.71 9.31
C LEU A 85 7.58 4.69 10.36
N PRO A 86 7.68 4.37 11.66
CA PRO A 86 7.19 5.25 12.70
C PRO A 86 8.11 6.48 12.89
N PRO A 87 7.58 7.58 13.45
CA PRO A 87 8.30 8.86 13.49
C PRO A 87 9.63 8.81 14.24
N GLU A 88 9.73 8.04 15.31
CA GLU A 88 10.98 7.88 16.07
C GLU A 88 12.07 7.17 15.26
N ARG A 89 11.70 6.22 14.40
CA ARG A 89 12.65 5.53 13.52
C ARG A 89 12.93 6.33 12.25
N ALA A 90 11.97 7.11 11.75
CA ALA A 90 12.22 8.08 10.69
C ALA A 90 13.25 9.12 11.11
N ALA A 91 13.24 9.55 12.39
CA ALA A 91 14.25 10.44 12.95
C ALA A 91 15.64 9.80 12.98
N VAL A 92 15.75 8.49 13.28
CA VAL A 92 17.00 7.74 13.24
C VAL A 92 17.49 7.54 11.80
N ALA A 93 16.59 7.24 10.86
CA ALA A 93 16.91 7.14 9.43
C ALA A 93 17.30 8.51 8.82
N GLY A 94 17.00 9.60 9.53
CA GLY A 94 17.30 10.97 9.11
C GLY A 94 16.31 11.54 8.09
N ARG A 95 15.44 10.70 7.53
CA ARG A 95 14.46 11.10 6.50
C ARG A 95 13.30 10.12 6.39
N LEU A 96 12.25 10.54 5.68
CA LEU A 96 11.17 9.67 5.19
C LEU A 96 11.56 9.05 3.85
N TYR A 97 10.97 7.91 3.51
CA TYR A 97 11.21 7.25 2.23
C TYR A 97 10.78 8.11 1.05
N ALA A 98 9.59 8.73 1.15
CA ALA A 98 9.04 9.54 0.07
C ALA A 98 9.78 10.88 -0.14
N GLU A 99 10.75 11.25 0.70
CA GLU A 99 11.66 12.38 0.43
C GLU A 99 12.63 12.09 -0.75
N ASN A 100 12.64 10.86 -1.29
CA ASN A 100 13.27 10.57 -2.58
C ASN A 100 12.48 11.13 -3.78
N GLU A 101 11.18 11.36 -3.59
CA GLU A 101 10.24 11.70 -4.66
C GLU A 101 9.58 13.06 -4.44
N PHE A 102 9.46 13.50 -3.18
CA PHE A 102 8.72 14.70 -2.81
C PHE A 102 9.50 15.59 -1.83
N ASP A 103 9.36 16.90 -1.98
CA ASP A 103 9.63 17.86 -0.92
C ASP A 103 8.47 17.80 0.10
N LEU A 104 8.75 17.21 1.27
CA LEU A 104 7.80 17.03 2.36
C LEU A 104 7.90 18.12 3.45
N SER A 105 8.56 19.26 3.19
CA SER A 105 8.78 20.33 4.16
C SER A 105 7.49 20.86 4.79
N ALA A 106 6.40 20.92 4.02
CA ALA A 106 5.08 21.33 4.50
C ALA A 106 4.54 20.41 5.62
N LEU A 107 4.98 19.15 5.69
CA LEU A 107 4.55 18.19 6.71
C LEU A 107 5.39 18.22 8.00
N GLY A 108 6.37 19.13 8.10
CA GLY A 108 7.18 19.31 9.30
C GLY A 108 6.37 19.35 10.61
N PRO A 109 5.27 20.11 10.71
CA PRO A 109 4.47 20.22 11.93
C PRO A 109 3.81 18.91 12.38
N VAL A 110 3.58 17.95 11.48
CA VAL A 110 2.90 16.68 11.78
C VAL A 110 3.86 15.48 11.82
N ARG A 111 5.10 15.66 11.42
CA ARG A 111 6.12 14.61 11.26
C ARG A 111 6.35 13.78 12.52
N SER A 112 6.27 14.41 13.71
CA SER A 112 6.51 13.73 14.99
C SER A 112 5.44 12.71 15.40
N THR A 113 4.29 12.71 14.74
CA THR A 113 3.17 11.76 15.00
C THR A 113 2.71 11.05 13.73
N MET A 114 3.50 11.14 12.67
CA MET A 114 3.20 10.59 11.35
C MET A 114 3.96 9.30 11.10
N VAL A 115 3.23 8.24 10.80
CA VAL A 115 3.78 6.97 10.30
C VAL A 115 3.78 7.01 8.79
N GLU A 116 4.92 6.81 8.17
CA GLU A 116 4.99 6.59 6.73
C GLU A 116 4.82 5.11 6.40
N VAL A 117 3.99 4.82 5.42
CA VAL A 117 3.71 3.45 4.97
C VAL A 117 4.09 3.27 3.50
N GLY A 118 4.58 2.08 3.18
CA GLY A 118 4.99 1.77 1.82
C GLY A 118 5.16 0.27 1.58
N ARG A 119 5.52 -0.10 0.35
CA ARG A 119 5.75 -1.49 -0.03
C ARG A 119 4.55 -2.41 0.27
N SER A 120 3.31 -1.90 0.11
CA SER A 120 2.09 -2.70 0.29
C SER A 120 1.90 -3.65 -0.88
N CYS A 121 1.78 -4.93 -0.60
CA CYS A 121 1.39 -5.90 -1.61
C CYS A 121 0.65 -7.10 -1.03
N VAL A 122 -0.11 -7.77 -1.90
CA VAL A 122 -0.85 -9.00 -1.61
C VAL A 122 -0.51 -10.01 -2.70
N HIS A 123 -0.23 -11.24 -2.29
CA HIS A 123 0.03 -12.35 -3.19
C HIS A 123 -1.12 -12.52 -4.20
N PRO A 124 -0.85 -12.76 -5.49
CA PRO A 124 -1.89 -12.85 -6.53
C PRO A 124 -3.06 -13.76 -6.19
N ASP A 125 -2.78 -14.94 -5.65
CA ASP A 125 -3.80 -15.95 -5.33
C ASP A 125 -4.66 -15.62 -4.10
N HIS A 126 -4.35 -14.53 -3.37
CA HIS A 126 -5.00 -14.13 -2.12
C HIS A 126 -5.66 -12.74 -2.19
N ARG A 127 -6.07 -12.29 -3.40
CA ARG A 127 -6.67 -10.95 -3.65
C ARG A 127 -8.19 -10.94 -3.61
N ASP A 128 -8.82 -11.81 -2.84
CA ASP A 128 -10.27 -11.88 -2.64
C ASP A 128 -10.84 -10.78 -1.72
N GLY A 129 -9.97 -9.97 -1.11
CA GLY A 129 -10.33 -8.88 -0.20
C GLY A 129 -10.12 -9.19 1.27
N ALA A 130 -9.99 -10.45 1.69
CA ALA A 130 -9.77 -10.82 3.09
C ALA A 130 -8.41 -10.32 3.59
N VAL A 131 -7.35 -10.57 2.82
CA VAL A 131 -5.97 -10.17 3.18
C VAL A 131 -5.84 -8.65 3.29
N ILE A 132 -6.37 -7.90 2.33
CA ILE A 132 -6.33 -6.43 2.41
C ILE A 132 -7.14 -5.89 3.59
N GLY A 133 -8.27 -6.53 3.94
CA GLY A 133 -9.04 -6.21 5.12
C GLY A 133 -8.22 -6.37 6.41
N LEU A 134 -7.46 -7.45 6.53
CA LEU A 134 -6.55 -7.69 7.66
C LEU A 134 -5.36 -6.72 7.69
N ILE A 135 -4.83 -6.32 6.54
CA ILE A 135 -3.81 -5.26 6.46
C ILE A 135 -4.37 -3.96 7.06
N TRP A 136 -5.59 -3.55 6.67
CA TRP A 136 -6.23 -2.36 7.23
C TRP A 136 -6.50 -2.50 8.74
N ALA A 137 -6.91 -3.69 9.19
CA ALA A 137 -7.13 -3.97 10.62
C ALA A 137 -5.83 -3.87 11.43
N GLY A 138 -4.76 -4.49 10.94
CA GLY A 138 -3.43 -4.41 11.56
C GLY A 138 -2.88 -2.99 11.61
N LEU A 139 -3.07 -2.23 10.52
CA LEU A 139 -2.68 -0.82 10.44
C LEU A 139 -3.47 0.04 11.44
N ALA A 140 -4.79 -0.11 11.49
CA ALA A 140 -5.65 0.62 12.44
C ALA A 140 -5.24 0.33 13.89
N ARG A 141 -4.97 -0.94 14.23
CA ARG A 141 -4.45 -1.34 15.55
C ARG A 141 -3.11 -0.67 15.84
N TYR A 142 -2.15 -0.76 14.90
CA TYR A 142 -0.83 -0.17 15.06
C TYR A 142 -0.89 1.32 15.37
N MET A 143 -1.67 2.07 14.60
CA MET A 143 -1.85 3.51 14.80
C MET A 143 -2.48 3.84 16.16
N THR A 144 -3.52 3.10 16.54
CA THR A 144 -4.28 3.33 17.78
C THR A 144 -3.47 2.97 19.02
N GLU A 145 -2.83 1.79 19.06
CA GLU A 145 -2.06 1.33 20.21
C GLU A 145 -0.82 2.19 20.48
N ARG A 146 -0.24 2.80 19.44
CA ARG A 146 0.95 3.65 19.56
C ARG A 146 0.65 5.15 19.62
N GLY A 147 -0.62 5.53 19.52
CA GLY A 147 -1.05 6.93 19.61
C GLY A 147 -0.61 7.79 18.42
N HIS A 148 -0.32 7.17 17.26
CA HIS A 148 0.01 7.91 16.05
C HIS A 148 -1.25 8.53 15.44
N THR A 149 -1.15 9.77 14.98
CA THR A 149 -2.31 10.55 14.51
C THR A 149 -2.35 10.76 13.01
N TRP A 150 -1.21 10.60 12.33
CA TRP A 150 -1.10 10.77 10.89
C TRP A 150 -0.51 9.53 10.23
N LEU A 151 -1.09 9.16 9.10
CA LEU A 151 -0.63 8.09 8.23
C LEU A 151 -0.37 8.68 6.86
N ALA A 152 0.79 8.42 6.29
CA ALA A 152 1.17 8.97 4.98
C ALA A 152 1.91 7.93 4.14
N GLY A 153 1.92 8.12 2.82
CA GLY A 153 2.69 7.28 1.91
C GLY A 153 2.30 7.46 0.46
N CYS A 154 3.05 6.85 -0.42
CA CYS A 154 2.80 6.90 -1.86
C CYS A 154 1.75 5.87 -2.29
N CYS A 155 0.85 6.30 -3.18
CA CYS A 155 -0.07 5.44 -3.92
C CYS A 155 0.32 5.45 -5.38
N SER A 156 0.88 4.36 -5.85
CA SER A 156 1.43 4.20 -7.19
C SER A 156 0.36 3.97 -8.24
N LEU A 157 0.45 4.68 -9.32
CA LEU A 157 -0.40 4.58 -10.51
C LEU A 157 0.44 4.04 -11.66
N PRO A 158 0.20 2.81 -12.15
CA PRO A 158 0.97 2.22 -13.24
C PRO A 158 0.95 3.08 -14.50
N LEU A 159 2.10 3.16 -15.20
CA LEU A 159 2.26 3.91 -16.45
C LEU A 159 2.33 3.00 -17.69
N ALA A 160 2.16 1.69 -17.55
CA ALA A 160 2.24 0.71 -18.62
C ALA A 160 1.21 0.94 -19.76
N ASP A 161 0.09 1.60 -19.45
CA ASP A 161 -0.95 1.99 -20.42
C ASP A 161 -0.65 3.35 -21.11
N GLY A 162 0.58 3.85 -21.03
CA GLY A 162 0.96 5.18 -21.47
C GLY A 162 0.53 6.29 -20.52
N GLY A 163 0.11 5.93 -19.27
CA GLY A 163 -0.28 6.86 -18.22
C GLY A 163 -1.74 7.32 -18.29
N ALA A 164 -2.58 6.67 -19.09
CA ALA A 164 -3.99 7.06 -19.23
C ALA A 164 -4.76 6.92 -17.91
N LEU A 165 -4.55 5.80 -17.18
CA LEU A 165 -5.14 5.59 -15.85
C LEU A 165 -4.63 6.63 -14.85
N ALA A 166 -3.34 6.92 -14.84
CA ALA A 166 -2.73 7.90 -13.96
C ALA A 166 -3.31 9.31 -14.22
N ALA A 167 -3.41 9.74 -15.48
CA ALA A 167 -4.00 11.01 -15.86
C ALA A 167 -5.46 11.14 -15.42
N ALA A 168 -6.29 10.14 -15.73
CA ALA A 168 -7.71 10.14 -15.34
C ALA A 168 -7.91 10.09 -13.81
N THR A 169 -7.03 9.37 -13.10
CA THR A 169 -7.03 9.32 -11.63
C THR A 169 -6.67 10.68 -11.05
N TRP A 170 -5.60 11.30 -11.53
CA TRP A 170 -5.16 12.62 -11.08
C TRP A 170 -6.25 13.69 -11.27
N GLU A 171 -6.83 13.77 -12.48
CA GLU A 171 -7.94 14.69 -12.75
C GLU A 171 -9.10 14.52 -11.76
N ARG A 172 -9.44 13.27 -11.44
CA ARG A 172 -10.53 12.97 -10.51
C ARG A 172 -10.22 13.35 -9.06
N VAL A 173 -8.99 13.07 -8.59
CA VAL A 173 -8.65 13.28 -7.16
C VAL A 173 -8.33 14.74 -6.86
N ARG A 174 -7.73 15.49 -7.80
CA ARG A 174 -7.43 16.91 -7.61
C ARG A 174 -8.67 17.78 -7.44
N GLU A 175 -9.83 17.35 -7.98
CA GLU A 175 -11.08 18.09 -7.84
C GLU A 175 -11.71 17.96 -6.46
N ARG A 176 -11.55 16.80 -5.79
CA ARG A 176 -12.36 16.45 -4.62
C ARG A 176 -11.59 16.01 -3.39
N HIS A 177 -10.33 15.62 -3.57
CA HIS A 177 -9.53 14.99 -2.52
C HIS A 177 -8.18 15.67 -2.31
N LEU A 178 -7.98 16.86 -2.89
CA LEU A 178 -6.74 17.60 -2.69
C LEU A 178 -6.64 18.07 -1.23
N ALA A 179 -5.44 17.92 -0.66
CA ALA A 179 -5.15 18.37 0.69
C ALA A 179 -5.33 19.90 0.84
N PRO A 180 -5.67 20.38 2.06
CA PRO A 180 -5.49 21.78 2.41
C PRO A 180 -4.07 22.25 2.08
N GLU A 181 -3.93 23.55 1.80
CA GLU A 181 -2.67 24.12 1.28
C GLU A 181 -1.48 23.86 2.19
N GLU A 182 -1.69 23.90 3.50
CA GLU A 182 -0.68 23.65 4.53
C GLU A 182 -0.11 22.24 4.56
N TYR A 183 -0.78 21.26 3.90
CA TYR A 183 -0.32 19.87 3.79
C TYR A 183 0.07 19.48 2.37
N ARG A 184 0.18 20.44 1.45
CA ARG A 184 0.58 20.14 0.07
C ARG A 184 2.08 19.96 -0.04
N VAL A 185 2.46 18.87 -0.71
CA VAL A 185 3.84 18.52 -1.02
C VAL A 185 4.14 18.81 -2.49
N ARG A 186 5.42 18.86 -2.85
CA ARG A 186 5.87 19.11 -4.22
C ARG A 186 6.68 17.91 -4.71
N PRO A 187 6.36 17.33 -5.87
CA PRO A 187 7.19 16.30 -6.45
C PRO A 187 8.55 16.86 -6.88
N LEU A 188 9.62 16.12 -6.61
CA LEU A 188 10.98 16.46 -7.06
C LEU A 188 11.11 16.27 -8.57
N LEU A 189 10.46 15.23 -9.11
CA LEU A 189 10.31 14.97 -10.53
C LEU A 189 8.81 14.88 -10.85
N PRO A 190 8.16 16.00 -11.24
CA PRO A 190 6.73 15.97 -11.55
C PRO A 190 6.42 15.04 -12.72
N TRP A 191 5.39 14.21 -12.55
CA TRP A 191 4.82 13.46 -13.65
C TRP A 191 3.71 14.27 -14.32
N ALA A 192 3.78 14.40 -15.64
CA ALA A 192 2.73 15.03 -16.43
C ALA A 192 2.24 14.08 -17.52
N PRO A 193 0.91 13.99 -17.76
CA PRO A 193 0.38 13.16 -18.82
C PRO A 193 0.87 13.64 -20.18
N ARG A 194 1.29 12.71 -21.06
CA ARG A 194 1.71 12.99 -22.43
C ARG A 194 0.50 13.11 -23.39
N GLY A 195 -0.59 13.66 -22.93
CA GLY A 195 -1.84 13.82 -23.68
C GLY A 195 -3.01 14.08 -22.76
N ALA A 196 -4.13 14.55 -23.32
CA ALA A 196 -5.36 14.70 -22.59
C ALA A 196 -5.90 13.30 -22.23
N ALA A 197 -6.35 13.12 -20.98
CA ALA A 197 -7.14 11.95 -20.65
C ALA A 197 -8.33 11.85 -21.60
N PRO A 198 -8.72 10.65 -22.07
CA PRO A 198 -9.87 10.50 -22.94
C PRO A 198 -11.10 11.19 -22.32
N ALA A 199 -11.72 12.11 -23.06
CA ALA A 199 -12.84 12.90 -22.56
C ALA A 199 -13.95 11.97 -22.09
N GLY A 200 -14.38 12.13 -20.80
CA GLY A 200 -15.43 11.32 -20.19
C GLY A 200 -14.98 9.97 -19.61
N ALA A 201 -13.74 9.54 -19.77
CA ALA A 201 -13.25 8.33 -19.14
C ALA A 201 -13.14 8.51 -17.61
N ARG A 202 -13.90 7.72 -16.87
CA ARG A 202 -13.84 7.65 -15.40
C ARG A 202 -13.49 6.23 -14.97
N PRO A 203 -12.25 5.77 -15.18
CA PRO A 203 -11.85 4.44 -14.76
C PRO A 203 -12.04 4.31 -13.23
N PRO A 204 -12.25 3.08 -12.72
CA PRO A 204 -12.29 2.86 -11.30
C PRO A 204 -10.95 3.26 -10.68
N LEU A 205 -10.99 3.93 -9.53
CA LEU A 205 -9.78 4.25 -8.78
C LEU A 205 -9.06 2.96 -8.37
N PRO A 206 -7.72 2.93 -8.38
CA PRO A 206 -6.94 1.82 -7.84
C PRO A 206 -7.41 1.46 -6.43
N ALA A 207 -7.41 0.17 -6.11
CA ALA A 207 -8.05 -0.35 -4.89
C ALA A 207 -7.50 0.29 -3.61
N LEU A 208 -6.18 0.42 -3.51
CA LEU A 208 -5.51 1.03 -2.36
C LEU A 208 -5.90 2.49 -2.20
N LEU A 209 -5.78 3.29 -3.26
CA LEU A 209 -6.15 4.72 -3.25
C LEU A 209 -7.63 4.90 -2.88
N ARG A 210 -8.51 4.08 -3.47
CA ARG A 210 -9.95 4.10 -3.14
C ARG A 210 -10.21 3.80 -1.66
N GLY A 211 -9.45 2.88 -1.05
CA GLY A 211 -9.49 2.59 0.38
C GLY A 211 -9.16 3.82 1.20
N TYR A 212 -8.03 4.45 0.95
CA TYR A 212 -7.61 5.68 1.62
C TYR A 212 -8.63 6.82 1.50
N LEU A 213 -9.10 7.10 0.29
CA LEU A 213 -10.05 8.18 0.06
C LEU A 213 -11.41 7.94 0.76
N ARG A 214 -11.85 6.68 0.89
CA ARG A 214 -13.03 6.32 1.67
C ARG A 214 -12.86 6.58 3.16
N LEU A 215 -11.65 6.47 3.67
CA LEU A 215 -11.31 6.77 5.06
C LEU A 215 -11.15 8.28 5.31
N GLY A 216 -11.25 9.10 4.28
CA GLY A 216 -11.12 10.56 4.38
C GLY A 216 -9.71 11.09 4.17
N ALA A 217 -8.83 10.28 3.57
CA ALA A 217 -7.48 10.72 3.19
C ALA A 217 -7.52 11.81 2.12
N TRP A 218 -6.47 12.61 2.10
CA TRP A 218 -6.18 13.60 1.08
C TRP A 218 -5.06 13.15 0.16
N VAL A 219 -5.06 13.67 -1.07
CA VAL A 219 -3.92 13.64 -1.99
C VAL A 219 -3.19 14.97 -1.85
N CYS A 220 -1.89 14.93 -1.54
CA CYS A 220 -1.16 16.12 -1.09
C CYS A 220 -0.55 16.96 -2.21
N GLY A 221 -0.81 16.66 -3.46
CA GLY A 221 -0.27 17.46 -4.57
C GLY A 221 -0.20 16.68 -5.87
N GLU A 222 0.53 17.23 -6.81
CA GLU A 222 0.78 16.63 -8.12
C GLU A 222 1.56 15.32 -7.98
N PRO A 223 1.36 14.37 -8.93
CA PRO A 223 2.07 13.10 -8.87
C PRO A 223 3.57 13.25 -9.21
N ALA A 224 4.41 12.48 -8.53
CA ALA A 224 5.82 12.28 -8.86
C ALA A 224 6.00 11.15 -9.88
N HIS A 225 7.06 11.21 -10.69
CA HIS A 225 7.47 10.14 -11.57
C HIS A 225 8.51 9.24 -10.89
N ASP A 226 8.14 8.02 -10.60
CA ASP A 226 9.06 6.97 -10.16
C ASP A 226 9.39 6.07 -11.37
N ALA A 227 10.60 6.28 -11.91
CA ALA A 227 11.08 5.55 -13.08
C ALA A 227 11.46 4.10 -12.77
N ASP A 228 11.90 3.80 -11.55
CA ASP A 228 12.35 2.47 -11.14
C ASP A 228 11.16 1.50 -11.04
N PHE A 229 10.02 2.01 -10.58
CA PHE A 229 8.77 1.25 -10.53
C PHE A 229 7.89 1.45 -11.77
N GLY A 230 8.21 2.40 -12.66
CA GLY A 230 7.39 2.71 -13.84
C GLY A 230 6.01 3.24 -13.50
N VAL A 231 5.91 4.07 -12.47
CA VAL A 231 4.66 4.59 -11.92
C VAL A 231 4.64 6.11 -11.79
N ALA A 232 3.44 6.66 -11.61
CA ALA A 232 3.23 8.01 -11.10
C ALA A 232 2.71 7.89 -9.67
N ASP A 233 3.43 8.45 -8.70
CA ASP A 233 3.09 8.36 -7.30
C ASP A 233 2.29 9.56 -6.82
N LEU A 234 1.17 9.28 -6.13
CA LEU A 234 0.39 10.27 -5.40
C LEU A 234 0.75 10.17 -3.91
N TYR A 235 1.23 11.25 -3.32
CA TYR A 235 1.42 11.29 -1.87
C TYR A 235 0.08 11.45 -1.18
N VAL A 236 -0.26 10.49 -0.32
CA VAL A 236 -1.54 10.41 0.39
C VAL A 236 -1.32 10.66 1.87
N LEU A 237 -2.19 11.44 2.49
CA LEU A 237 -2.15 11.78 3.91
C LEU A 237 -3.51 11.50 4.54
N LEU A 238 -3.53 10.69 5.59
CA LEU A 238 -4.72 10.35 6.37
C LEU A 238 -4.55 10.81 7.82
N ARG A 239 -5.54 11.53 8.32
CA ARG A 239 -5.62 11.94 9.71
C ARG A 239 -6.55 11.01 10.47
N MET A 240 -6.03 10.31 11.49
CA MET A 240 -6.74 9.22 12.17
C MET A 240 -8.00 9.67 12.90
N ASP A 241 -8.02 10.88 13.46
CA ASP A 241 -9.20 11.42 14.16
C ASP A 241 -10.35 11.83 13.22
N ARG A 242 -10.10 11.85 11.89
CA ARG A 242 -11.12 12.10 10.86
C ARG A 242 -11.70 10.83 10.26
N VAL A 243 -11.11 9.68 10.56
CA VAL A 243 -11.66 8.40 10.09
C VAL A 243 -12.99 8.14 10.80
N ASP A 244 -14.04 7.85 10.03
CA ASP A 244 -15.34 7.50 10.63
C ASP A 244 -15.16 6.34 11.63
N PRO A 245 -15.57 6.51 12.89
CA PRO A 245 -15.42 5.49 13.94
C PRO A 245 -16.05 4.13 13.57
N ARG A 246 -17.01 4.10 12.64
CA ARG A 246 -17.60 2.83 12.14
C ARG A 246 -16.58 2.01 11.35
N TYR A 247 -15.74 2.65 10.52
CA TYR A 247 -14.68 1.97 9.80
C TYR A 247 -13.60 1.44 10.76
N LEU A 248 -13.18 2.26 11.72
CA LEU A 248 -12.21 1.80 12.74
C LEU A 248 -12.73 0.59 13.53
N ARG A 249 -13.98 0.65 14.02
CA ARG A 249 -14.60 -0.49 14.71
C ARG A 249 -14.69 -1.72 13.82
N HIS A 250 -15.07 -1.55 12.56
CA HIS A 250 -15.13 -2.65 11.60
C HIS A 250 -13.76 -3.31 11.44
N PHE A 251 -12.71 -2.54 11.17
CA PHE A 251 -11.36 -3.09 11.01
C PHE A 251 -10.87 -3.78 12.30
N LEU A 252 -11.03 -3.13 13.44
CA LEU A 252 -10.61 -3.72 14.71
C LEU A 252 -11.38 -4.99 15.08
N SER A 253 -12.61 -5.17 14.59
CA SER A 253 -13.38 -6.41 14.79
C SER A 253 -12.91 -7.59 13.95
N LEU A 254 -12.11 -7.36 12.89
CA LEU A 254 -11.55 -8.42 12.06
C LEU A 254 -10.40 -9.18 12.72
N ILE A 255 -9.87 -8.67 13.83
CA ILE A 255 -8.72 -9.25 14.54
C ILE A 255 -9.06 -9.43 16.02
N PRO A 256 -8.64 -10.56 16.66
CA PRO A 256 -8.92 -10.79 18.08
C PRO A 256 -8.41 -9.65 18.96
N ALA A 257 -9.16 -9.30 20.01
CA ALA A 257 -8.64 -8.47 21.09
C ALA A 257 -7.46 -9.21 21.76
N ARG A 258 -6.38 -8.50 22.05
CA ARG A 258 -5.27 -9.05 22.83
C ARG A 258 -5.63 -9.15 24.28
#